data_7a29b858d40b232a745f7b7f5746248d
#
_entry.id   7a29b858d40b232a745f7b7f5746248d
#
_cell.length_a   1.000
_cell.length_b   1.000
_cell.length_c   1.000
_cell.angle_alpha   90.00
_cell.angle_beta   90.00
_cell.angle_gamma   90.00
#
_symmetry.space_group_name_H-M   'P 1'
#
loop_
_entity.id
_entity.type
_entity.pdbx_description
1 polymer ?
#
loop_
_entity_poly.entity_id
_entity_poly.type
_entity_poly.pdbx_seq_one_letter_code
_entity_poly.pdbx_strand_id
1 'polypeptide(L)'
;MIFLDTHAVIWLYSGQLDLFNPKVLKLINAEQVCISHIVKLEIQYLYEIKRVKYEPGHIIDTLIDEIGLMYSDNNFESIVRQAIHLSFTRDPFDRIIVSDASINNSKLISKDRNIKKHYKNTIW
;
A
#
# COMPACT_ATOMS: atom_id res chain seq x y z
N MET A 1 -10.62 2.13 -8.09
CA MET A 1 -9.17 2.06 -7.77
C MET A 1 -8.98 1.63 -6.33
N ILE A 2 -8.07 0.72 -6.09
CA ILE A 2 -7.72 0.28 -4.75
C ILE A 2 -6.25 0.48 -4.48
N PHE A 3 -5.94 0.89 -3.24
CA PHE A 3 -4.57 1.06 -2.79
C PHE A 3 -4.08 -0.21 -2.10
N LEU A 4 -2.78 -0.49 -2.25
CA LEU A 4 -2.10 -1.55 -1.53
C LEU A 4 -1.15 -0.94 -0.51
N ASP A 5 -1.12 -1.49 0.69
CA ASP A 5 -0.06 -1.14 1.63
C ASP A 5 1.25 -1.89 1.28
N THR A 6 2.31 -1.55 1.98
CA THR A 6 3.64 -2.08 1.68
C THR A 6 3.70 -3.59 1.77
N HIS A 7 3.12 -4.20 2.80
CA HIS A 7 3.16 -5.66 2.97
C HIS A 7 2.35 -6.38 1.90
N ALA A 8 1.20 -5.83 1.50
CA ALA A 8 0.41 -6.39 0.42
C ALA A 8 1.22 -6.43 -0.89
N VAL A 9 1.96 -5.36 -1.19
CA VAL A 9 2.87 -5.31 -2.35
C VAL A 9 3.93 -6.41 -2.27
N ILE A 10 4.58 -6.55 -1.12
CA ILE A 10 5.64 -7.54 -0.91
C ILE A 10 5.09 -8.96 -1.07
N TRP A 11 3.94 -9.25 -0.48
CA TRP A 11 3.34 -10.58 -0.55
C TRP A 11 2.84 -10.95 -1.95
N LEU A 12 2.30 -10.00 -2.69
CA LEU A 12 1.93 -10.23 -4.09
C LEU A 12 3.18 -10.55 -4.93
N TYR A 13 4.23 -9.76 -4.77
CA TYR A 13 5.50 -10.00 -5.47
C TYR A 13 6.08 -11.38 -5.13
N SER A 14 6.04 -11.77 -3.86
CA SER A 14 6.60 -13.03 -3.38
C SER A 14 5.71 -14.25 -3.69
N GLY A 15 4.54 -14.05 -4.28
CA GLY A 15 3.62 -15.14 -4.59
C GLY A 15 2.92 -15.74 -3.39
N GLN A 16 2.91 -15.04 -2.25
CA GLN A 16 2.27 -15.50 -1.00
C GLN A 16 0.76 -15.23 -1.02
N LEU A 17 0.09 -15.76 -2.03
CA LEU A 17 -1.34 -15.49 -2.27
C LEU A 17 -2.25 -16.11 -1.20
N ASP A 18 -1.79 -17.13 -0.51
CA ASP A 18 -2.49 -17.76 0.61
C ASP A 18 -2.66 -16.86 1.82
N LEU A 19 -1.88 -15.78 1.92
CA LEU A 19 -2.03 -14.77 2.98
C LEU A 19 -3.23 -13.85 2.76
N PHE A 20 -3.75 -13.80 1.53
CA PHE A 20 -4.87 -12.92 1.17
C PHE A 20 -6.20 -13.66 1.28
N ASN A 21 -7.22 -12.93 1.74
CA ASN A 21 -8.60 -13.39 1.59
C ASN A 21 -8.91 -13.54 0.09
N PRO A 22 -9.53 -14.65 -0.36
CA PRO A 22 -9.87 -14.83 -1.76
C PRO A 22 -10.70 -13.69 -2.37
N LYS A 23 -11.55 -13.04 -1.58
CA LYS A 23 -12.32 -11.87 -2.02
C LYS A 23 -11.42 -10.68 -2.35
N VAL A 24 -10.35 -10.51 -1.59
CA VAL A 24 -9.37 -9.45 -1.82
C VAL A 24 -8.59 -9.71 -3.11
N LEU A 25 -8.19 -10.96 -3.36
CA LEU A 25 -7.52 -11.32 -4.62
C LEU A 25 -8.42 -11.06 -5.83
N LYS A 26 -9.72 -11.33 -5.72
CA LYS A 26 -10.68 -11.02 -6.79
C LYS A 26 -10.75 -9.51 -7.06
N LEU A 27 -10.72 -8.69 -6.02
CA LEU A 27 -10.71 -7.23 -6.17
C LEU A 27 -9.44 -6.75 -6.86
N ILE A 28 -8.29 -7.29 -6.48
CA ILE A 28 -6.99 -6.94 -7.10
C ILE A 28 -7.01 -7.27 -8.60
N ASN A 29 -7.63 -8.40 -8.98
CA ASN A 29 -7.74 -8.79 -10.39
C ASN A 29 -8.78 -7.98 -11.17
N ALA A 30 -9.78 -7.44 -10.50
CA ALA A 30 -10.91 -6.76 -11.16
C ALA A 30 -10.77 -5.25 -11.22
N GLU A 31 -10.04 -4.64 -10.30
CA GLU A 31 -9.92 -3.18 -10.18
C GLU A 31 -8.48 -2.72 -10.46
N GLN A 32 -8.36 -1.44 -10.80
CA GLN A 32 -7.07 -0.78 -10.92
C GLN A 32 -6.39 -0.74 -9.56
N VAL A 33 -5.17 -1.26 -9.48
CA VAL A 33 -4.37 -1.25 -8.26
C VAL A 33 -3.36 -0.12 -8.26
N CYS A 34 -3.16 0.48 -7.11
CA CYS A 34 -2.38 1.69 -6.94
C CYS A 34 -1.60 1.64 -5.63
N ILE A 35 -0.44 2.29 -5.61
CA ILE A 35 0.33 2.48 -4.39
C ILE A 35 0.69 3.94 -4.18
N SER A 36 0.79 4.34 -2.93
CA SER A 36 1.42 5.59 -2.56
C SER A 36 2.91 5.53 -2.90
N HIS A 37 3.50 6.65 -3.33
CA HIS A 37 4.94 6.72 -3.58
C HIS A 37 5.78 6.35 -2.35
N ILE A 38 5.25 6.55 -1.16
CA ILE A 38 5.95 6.23 0.09
C ILE A 38 6.19 4.72 0.25
N VAL A 39 5.38 3.88 -0.40
CA VAL A 39 5.56 2.43 -0.38
C VAL A 39 6.93 2.05 -0.93
N LYS A 40 7.37 2.73 -1.98
CA LYS A 40 8.70 2.50 -2.56
C LYS A 40 9.81 2.78 -1.54
N LEU A 41 9.66 3.87 -0.78
CA LEU A 41 10.65 4.21 0.25
C LEU A 41 10.61 3.21 1.42
N GLU A 42 9.44 2.76 1.82
CA GLU A 42 9.35 1.77 2.89
C GLU A 42 9.97 0.43 2.47
N ILE A 43 9.78 0.01 1.23
CA ILE A 43 10.44 -1.20 0.71
C ILE A 43 11.95 -1.03 0.73
N GLN A 44 12.46 0.16 0.36
CA GLN A 44 13.89 0.46 0.44
C GLN A 44 14.40 0.35 1.89
N TYR A 45 13.66 0.89 2.84
CA TYR A 45 13.98 0.75 4.26
C TYR A 45 14.03 -0.73 4.68
N LEU A 46 13.03 -1.51 4.30
CA LEU A 46 12.97 -2.95 4.62
C LEU A 46 14.12 -3.72 3.95
N TYR A 47 14.53 -3.32 2.75
CA TYR A 47 15.68 -3.89 2.07
C TYR A 47 16.98 -3.59 2.83
N GLU A 48 17.16 -2.36 3.29
CA GLU A 48 18.38 -1.95 4.02
C GLU A 48 18.52 -2.69 5.37
N ILE A 49 17.40 -2.96 6.05
CA ILE A 49 17.42 -3.75 7.29
C ILE A 49 17.31 -5.26 7.05
N LYS A 50 17.45 -5.69 5.80
CA LYS A 50 17.49 -7.11 5.38
C LYS A 50 16.20 -7.89 5.65
N ARG A 51 15.06 -7.22 5.67
CA ARG A 51 13.74 -7.85 5.78
C ARG A 51 13.12 -8.19 4.43
N VAL A 52 13.65 -7.62 3.36
CA VAL A 52 13.26 -7.88 1.98
C VAL A 52 14.52 -8.12 1.18
N LYS A 53 14.50 -9.10 0.26
CA LYS A 53 15.70 -9.53 -0.48
C LYS A 53 15.98 -8.72 -1.73
N TYR A 54 14.98 -8.02 -2.27
CA TYR A 54 15.08 -7.32 -3.54
C TYR A 54 14.84 -5.83 -3.35
N GLU A 55 15.50 -5.03 -4.18
CA GLU A 55 15.32 -3.58 -4.20
C GLU A 55 13.90 -3.20 -4.62
N PRO A 56 13.40 -2.04 -4.17
CA PRO A 56 12.03 -1.61 -4.45
C PRO A 56 11.72 -1.47 -5.92
N GLY A 57 12.70 -1.01 -6.74
CA GLY A 57 12.52 -0.91 -8.18
C GLY A 57 12.18 -2.24 -8.81
N HIS A 58 12.91 -3.30 -8.46
CA HIS A 58 12.66 -4.63 -9.00
C HIS A 58 11.27 -5.16 -8.60
N ILE A 59 10.88 -4.99 -7.34
CA ILE A 59 9.58 -5.44 -6.83
C ILE A 59 8.44 -4.71 -7.54
N ILE A 60 8.51 -3.40 -7.59
CA ILE A 60 7.42 -2.58 -8.11
C ILE A 60 7.32 -2.70 -9.62
N ASP A 61 8.45 -2.66 -10.35
CA ASP A 61 8.43 -2.80 -11.81
C ASP A 61 7.87 -4.15 -12.25
N THR A 62 8.17 -5.22 -11.50
CA THR A 62 7.58 -6.53 -11.76
C THR A 62 6.05 -6.49 -11.64
N LEU A 63 5.51 -5.85 -10.60
CA LEU A 63 4.06 -5.74 -10.42
C LEU A 63 3.42 -4.78 -11.42
N ILE A 64 4.13 -3.75 -11.87
CA ILE A 64 3.66 -2.91 -12.97
C ILE A 64 3.43 -3.75 -14.22
N ASP A 65 4.40 -4.61 -14.54
CA ASP A 65 4.33 -5.47 -15.73
C ASP A 65 3.28 -6.58 -15.60
N GLU A 66 3.16 -7.17 -14.41
CA GLU A 66 2.31 -8.35 -14.22
C GLU A 66 0.84 -8.01 -13.95
N ILE A 67 0.55 -6.96 -13.18
CA ILE A 67 -0.80 -6.64 -12.75
C ILE A 67 -1.23 -5.20 -13.05
N GLY A 68 -0.40 -4.43 -13.73
CA GLY A 68 -0.70 -3.05 -14.05
C GLY A 68 -0.71 -2.12 -12.84
N LEU A 69 0.14 -2.41 -11.84
CA LEU A 69 0.27 -1.56 -10.67
C LEU A 69 0.62 -0.12 -11.09
N MET A 70 -0.01 0.85 -10.45
CA MET A 70 0.24 2.27 -10.72
C MET A 70 0.67 3.00 -9.45
N TYR A 71 1.35 4.11 -9.64
CA TYR A 71 1.57 5.05 -8.55
C TYR A 71 0.39 6.01 -8.42
N SER A 72 0.12 6.43 -7.19
CA SER A 72 -0.84 7.49 -6.93
C SER A 72 -0.40 8.79 -7.62
N ASP A 73 -1.36 9.49 -8.18
CA ASP A 73 -1.16 10.83 -8.75
C ASP A 73 -1.70 11.94 -7.84
N ASN A 74 -2.08 11.62 -6.63
CA ASN A 74 -2.54 12.61 -5.67
C ASN A 74 -1.41 13.59 -5.32
N ASN A 75 -1.79 14.85 -5.10
CA ASN A 75 -0.83 15.90 -4.75
C ASN A 75 -0.20 15.62 -3.39
N PHE A 76 1.13 15.60 -3.33
CA PHE A 76 1.85 15.25 -2.12
C PHE A 76 1.60 16.23 -0.97
N GLU A 77 1.50 17.53 -1.26
CA GLU A 77 1.18 18.52 -0.24
C GLU A 77 -0.18 18.23 0.41
N SER A 78 -1.18 17.88 -0.40
CA SER A 78 -2.50 17.49 0.12
C SER A 78 -2.44 16.22 0.98
N ILE A 79 -1.66 15.24 0.56
CA ILE A 79 -1.45 14.00 1.33
C ILE A 79 -0.84 14.33 2.71
N VAL A 80 0.21 15.14 2.74
CA VAL A 80 0.89 15.52 4.00
C VAL A 80 -0.03 16.32 4.90
N ARG A 81 -0.79 17.26 4.32
CA ARG A 81 -1.77 18.05 5.07
C ARG A 81 -2.78 17.16 5.79
N GLN A 82 -3.25 16.12 5.13
CA GLN A 82 -4.17 15.17 5.74
C GLN A 82 -3.48 14.26 6.76
N ALA A 83 -2.25 13.82 6.48
CA ALA A 83 -1.48 12.95 7.35
C ALA A 83 -1.18 13.58 8.71
N ILE A 84 -1.04 14.91 8.78
CA ILE A 84 -0.80 15.62 10.03
C ILE A 84 -1.93 15.33 11.05
N HIS A 85 -3.15 15.12 10.58
CA HIS A 85 -4.31 14.85 11.45
C HIS A 85 -4.49 13.37 11.79
N LEU A 86 -3.68 12.47 11.23
CA LEU A 86 -3.78 11.04 11.48
C LEU A 86 -2.87 10.63 12.63
N SER A 87 -3.34 10.84 13.87
CA SER A 87 -2.54 10.58 15.07
C SER A 87 -2.69 9.16 15.63
N PHE A 88 -3.33 8.24 14.87
CA PHE A 88 -3.53 6.85 15.31
C PHE A 88 -2.22 6.05 15.39
N THR A 89 -1.19 6.50 14.72
CA THR A 89 0.14 5.89 14.73
C THR A 89 1.22 6.97 14.65
N ARG A 90 2.44 6.64 15.05
CA ARG A 90 3.63 7.48 14.86
C ARG A 90 4.43 7.08 13.62
N ASP A 91 4.08 5.96 12.99
CA ASP A 91 4.75 5.48 11.78
C ASP A 91 4.41 6.41 10.60
N PRO A 92 5.39 7.14 10.06
CA PRO A 92 5.12 8.06 8.96
C PRO A 92 4.72 7.35 7.67
N PHE A 93 5.18 6.12 7.45
CA PHE A 93 4.79 5.36 6.27
C PHE A 93 3.28 5.08 6.30
N ASP A 94 2.77 4.56 7.40
CA ASP A 94 1.34 4.28 7.56
C ASP A 94 0.49 5.54 7.44
N ARG A 95 0.94 6.65 8.02
CA ARG A 95 0.21 7.93 7.92
C ARG A 95 0.05 8.38 6.47
N ILE A 96 1.13 8.30 5.68
CA ILE A 96 1.11 8.72 4.27
C ILE A 96 0.27 7.77 3.44
N ILE A 97 0.40 6.46 3.63
CA ILE A 97 -0.37 5.47 2.87
C ILE A 97 -1.88 5.66 3.11
N VAL A 98 -2.29 5.77 4.37
CA VAL A 98 -3.70 5.96 4.71
C VAL A 98 -4.23 7.30 4.18
N SER A 99 -3.44 8.37 4.32
CA SER A 99 -3.83 9.69 3.79
C SER A 99 -4.04 9.65 2.29
N ASP A 100 -3.11 9.06 1.57
CA ASP A 100 -3.17 8.97 0.11
C ASP A 100 -4.44 8.23 -0.34
N ALA A 101 -4.71 7.07 0.25
CA ALA A 101 -5.92 6.31 -0.05
C ALA A 101 -7.20 7.09 0.31
N SER A 102 -7.17 7.86 1.38
CA SER A 102 -8.35 8.54 1.90
C SER A 102 -8.76 9.79 1.12
N ILE A 103 -7.85 10.41 0.38
CA ILE A 103 -8.18 11.61 -0.41
C ILE A 103 -9.37 11.36 -1.35
N ASN A 104 -9.40 10.20 -1.99
CA ASN A 104 -10.49 9.82 -2.90
C ASN A 104 -11.42 8.77 -2.31
N ASN A 105 -11.41 8.57 -1.00
CA ASN A 105 -12.18 7.52 -0.33
C ASN A 105 -11.92 6.12 -0.91
N SER A 106 -10.71 5.85 -1.35
CA SER A 106 -10.35 4.59 -1.97
C SER A 106 -10.26 3.46 -0.94
N LYS A 107 -10.53 2.24 -1.40
CA LYS A 107 -10.26 1.05 -0.60
C LYS A 107 -8.76 0.92 -0.40
N LEU A 108 -8.36 0.46 0.79
CA LEU A 108 -6.97 0.16 1.12
C LEU A 108 -6.86 -1.30 1.52
N ILE A 109 -6.04 -2.05 0.81
CA ILE A 109 -5.75 -3.44 1.16
C ILE A 109 -4.61 -3.45 2.17
N SER A 110 -4.94 -3.84 3.39
CA SER A 110 -3.99 -3.91 4.49
C SER A 110 -4.45 -4.93 5.52
N LYS A 111 -3.51 -5.73 6.02
CA LYS A 111 -3.72 -6.66 7.13
C LYS A 111 -3.55 -5.97 8.49
N ASP A 112 -3.06 -4.76 8.52
CA ASP A 112 -2.79 -4.02 9.74
C ASP A 112 -4.08 -3.69 10.48
N ARG A 113 -4.21 -4.20 11.71
CA ARG A 113 -5.41 -4.02 12.52
C ARG A 113 -5.60 -2.58 12.97
N ASN A 114 -4.51 -1.85 13.20
CA ASN A 114 -4.57 -0.46 13.64
C ASN A 114 -5.05 0.43 12.50
N ILE A 115 -4.57 0.20 11.29
CA ILE A 115 -5.07 0.89 10.09
C ILE A 115 -6.55 0.58 9.90
N LYS A 116 -6.95 -0.68 9.97
CA LYS A 116 -8.35 -1.09 9.80
C LYS A 116 -9.27 -0.44 10.82
N LYS A 117 -8.80 -0.27 12.06
CA LYS A 117 -9.56 0.37 13.12
C LYS A 117 -9.83 1.86 12.84
N HIS A 118 -8.89 2.55 12.16
CA HIS A 118 -8.94 4.00 11.97
C HIS A 118 -9.33 4.42 10.56
N TYR A 119 -9.23 3.54 9.57
CA TYR A 119 -9.67 3.80 8.20
C TYR A 119 -10.68 2.74 7.77
N LYS A 120 -11.95 3.13 7.75
CA LYS A 120 -13.08 2.20 7.53
C LYS A 120 -13.07 1.50 6.15
N ASN A 121 -12.42 2.09 5.16
CA ASN A 121 -12.32 1.51 3.81
C ASN A 121 -11.15 0.51 3.69
N THR A 122 -10.55 0.12 4.81
CA THR A 122 -9.52 -0.92 4.82
C THR A 122 -10.15 -2.29 4.72
N ILE A 123 -9.63 -3.11 3.83
CA ILE A 123 -10.11 -4.47 3.59
C ILE A 123 -8.93 -5.45 3.61
N TRP A 124 -9.26 -6.69 4.01
CA TRP A 124 -8.30 -7.81 3.97
C TRP A 124 -9.02 -9.14 3.83
#